data_5ea8e4f2d6d0ebd7842e6b12483e6cc9
#
_entry.id   5ea8e4f2d6d0ebd7842e6b12483e6cc9
#
_cell.length_a   1.000
_cell.length_b   1.000
_cell.length_c   1.000
_cell.angle_alpha   90.00
_cell.angle_beta   90.00
_cell.angle_gamma   90.00
#
_symmetry.space_group_name_H-M   'P 1'
#
loop_
_entity.id
_entity.type
_entity.pdbx_description
1 polymer ?
#
loop_
_entity_poly.entity_id
_entity_poly.type
_entity_poly.pdbx_seq_one_letter_code
_entity_poly.pdbx_strand_id
1 'polypeptide(L)'
;MKIEINEDFKEKYLIFLQSLSKENEFEYYPASEGLTRDGENISLGFSCFALKSFHILNEWENLSENKKHEWIQYINSFQQDNITTFDKGSFIDHFYITSIQKLSLTKEIKRNANRVLKLNKKVKSKKLEIDEFIRAESKQAISTLHEVGAKNQIKYKSKYFYENNLTDYLTSLDWSKPWNAGAQFSGLCVFLETQEKDMDRYPELKKEMSTFIENLIDQNTGIIFYE
;
A
#
# COMPACT_ATOMS: atom_id res chain seq x y z
N MET A 1 -12.82 6.92 -22.70
CA MET A 1 -14.03 6.06 -22.57
C MET A 1 -14.60 6.32 -21.20
N LYS A 2 -15.75 7.00 -21.07
CA LYS A 2 -16.46 7.11 -19.79
C LYS A 2 -17.15 5.77 -19.57
N ILE A 3 -16.82 5.10 -18.50
CA ILE A 3 -17.57 3.92 -18.05
C ILE A 3 -18.80 4.47 -17.33
N GLU A 4 -19.98 4.31 -17.92
CA GLU A 4 -21.22 4.60 -17.21
C GLU A 4 -21.50 3.43 -16.25
N ILE A 5 -21.44 3.74 -14.95
CA ILE A 5 -21.80 2.79 -13.91
C ILE A 5 -23.34 2.77 -13.82
N ASN A 6 -23.93 1.58 -13.90
CA ASN A 6 -25.38 1.38 -13.77
C ASN A 6 -25.81 1.82 -12.35
N GLU A 7 -26.86 2.67 -12.26
CA GLU A 7 -27.36 3.20 -10.99
C GLU A 7 -27.85 2.10 -10.01
N ASP A 8 -28.48 1.05 -10.51
CA ASP A 8 -28.89 -0.10 -9.66
C ASP A 8 -27.69 -0.83 -9.06
N PHE A 9 -26.61 -0.99 -9.84
CA PHE A 9 -25.34 -1.53 -9.33
C PHE A 9 -24.73 -0.60 -8.28
N LYS A 10 -24.69 0.68 -8.56
CA LYS A 10 -24.14 1.71 -7.66
C LYS A 10 -24.87 1.70 -6.31
N GLU A 11 -26.19 1.73 -6.33
CA GLU A 11 -27.04 1.69 -5.12
C GLU A 11 -26.76 0.43 -4.29
N LYS A 12 -26.79 -0.74 -4.92
CA LYS A 12 -26.52 -2.02 -4.25
C LYS A 12 -25.11 -2.08 -3.66
N TYR A 13 -24.14 -1.54 -4.38
CA TYR A 13 -22.76 -1.50 -3.88
C TYR A 13 -22.61 -0.57 -2.68
N LEU A 14 -23.27 0.60 -2.68
CA LEU A 14 -23.24 1.52 -1.55
C LEU A 14 -23.93 0.93 -0.31
N ILE A 15 -25.07 0.23 -0.50
CA ILE A 15 -25.72 -0.51 0.59
C ILE A 15 -24.78 -1.58 1.17
N PHE A 16 -24.11 -2.35 0.30
CA PHE A 16 -23.12 -3.32 0.74
C PHE A 16 -21.95 -2.65 1.50
N LEU A 17 -21.41 -1.57 0.96
CA LEU A 17 -20.31 -0.85 1.60
C LEU A 17 -20.73 -0.30 2.98
N GLN A 18 -21.96 0.22 3.09
CA GLN A 18 -22.51 0.68 4.36
C GLN A 18 -22.70 -0.46 5.37
N SER A 19 -23.03 -1.67 4.92
CA SER A 19 -23.11 -2.83 5.81
C SER A 19 -21.76 -3.23 6.43
N LEU A 20 -20.66 -2.77 5.86
CA LEU A 20 -19.30 -2.95 6.36
C LEU A 20 -18.84 -1.81 7.27
N SER A 21 -19.62 -0.72 7.42
CA SER A 21 -19.24 0.42 8.25
C SER A 21 -19.17 0.03 9.74
N LYS A 22 -18.17 0.54 10.45
CA LYS A 22 -18.04 0.41 11.90
C LYS A 22 -18.77 1.58 12.62
N GLU A 23 -18.60 1.68 13.94
CA GLU A 23 -19.14 2.79 14.72
C GLU A 23 -18.59 4.15 14.28
N ASN A 24 -17.29 4.21 13.97
CA ASN A 24 -16.71 5.37 13.30
C ASN A 24 -17.05 5.27 11.80
N GLU A 25 -17.73 6.27 11.27
CA GLU A 25 -18.21 6.30 9.89
C GLU A 25 -17.10 6.21 8.80
N PHE A 26 -15.84 6.42 9.17
CA PHE A 26 -14.69 6.30 8.27
C PHE A 26 -13.97 4.95 8.41
N GLU A 27 -14.46 4.07 9.26
CA GLU A 27 -13.93 2.73 9.46
C GLU A 27 -14.83 1.66 8.84
N TYR A 28 -14.20 0.69 8.22
CA TYR A 28 -14.89 -0.40 7.54
C TYR A 28 -14.31 -1.75 7.94
N TYR A 29 -15.19 -2.73 8.07
CA TYR A 29 -14.78 -4.12 8.21
C TYR A 29 -14.26 -4.67 6.88
N PRO A 30 -13.30 -5.62 6.89
CA PRO A 30 -12.81 -6.28 5.67
C PRO A 30 -13.84 -7.19 5.00
N ALA A 31 -14.80 -7.69 5.74
CA ALA A 31 -15.89 -8.55 5.28
C ALA A 31 -17.07 -8.48 6.25
N SER A 32 -18.26 -8.91 5.79
CA SER A 32 -19.45 -8.97 6.62
C SER A 32 -19.46 -10.14 7.60
N GLU A 33 -18.72 -11.21 7.30
CA GLU A 33 -18.66 -12.44 8.09
C GLU A 33 -17.26 -13.07 8.07
N GLY A 34 -17.00 -13.96 9.03
CA GLY A 34 -15.78 -14.76 9.07
C GLY A 34 -14.52 -13.99 9.49
N LEU A 35 -14.70 -12.85 10.15
CA LEU A 35 -13.60 -12.03 10.63
C LEU A 35 -12.79 -12.73 11.72
N THR A 36 -11.48 -12.57 11.67
CA THR A 36 -10.63 -12.89 12.81
C THR A 36 -10.64 -11.70 13.79
N ARG A 37 -10.42 -11.97 15.06
CA ARG A 37 -10.32 -10.93 16.10
C ARG A 37 -9.29 -9.83 15.75
N ASP A 38 -8.18 -10.20 15.13
CA ASP A 38 -7.17 -9.21 14.69
C ASP A 38 -7.65 -8.45 13.44
N GLY A 39 -8.38 -9.12 12.53
CA GLY A 39 -8.94 -8.50 11.31
C GLY A 39 -10.02 -7.46 11.59
N GLU A 40 -10.81 -7.63 12.65
CA GLU A 40 -11.84 -6.66 13.08
C GLU A 40 -11.27 -5.29 13.42
N ASN A 41 -10.02 -5.23 13.88
CA ASN A 41 -9.38 -4.00 14.34
C ASN A 41 -8.56 -3.29 13.27
N ILE A 42 -8.35 -3.90 12.09
CA ILE A 42 -7.66 -3.24 10.97
C ILE A 42 -8.59 -2.19 10.38
N SER A 43 -8.09 -0.99 10.17
CA SER A 43 -8.92 0.15 9.75
C SER A 43 -8.38 0.91 8.55
N LEU A 44 -7.10 1.27 8.51
CA LEU A 44 -6.54 2.15 7.49
C LEU A 44 -6.79 1.68 6.06
N GLY A 45 -6.41 0.44 5.75
CA GLY A 45 -6.53 -0.10 4.39
C GLY A 45 -7.99 -0.14 3.92
N PHE A 46 -8.92 -0.53 4.79
CA PHE A 46 -10.35 -0.62 4.44
C PHE A 46 -11.03 0.74 4.36
N SER A 47 -10.62 1.72 5.17
CA SER A 47 -11.01 3.12 5.00
C SER A 47 -10.58 3.66 3.64
N CYS A 48 -9.34 3.39 3.24
CA CYS A 48 -8.83 3.78 1.92
C CYS A 48 -9.63 3.12 0.77
N PHE A 49 -9.96 1.83 0.87
CA PHE A 49 -10.77 1.15 -0.13
C PHE A 49 -12.18 1.73 -0.22
N ALA A 50 -12.80 2.03 0.92
CA ALA A 50 -14.12 2.66 0.95
C ALA A 50 -14.10 4.03 0.29
N LEU A 51 -13.11 4.90 0.62
CA LEU A 51 -12.98 6.22 0.02
C LEU A 51 -12.78 6.13 -1.50
N LYS A 52 -11.93 5.23 -1.98
CA LYS A 52 -11.75 4.98 -3.42
C LYS A 52 -13.04 4.53 -4.08
N SER A 53 -13.83 3.70 -3.41
CA SER A 53 -15.14 3.29 -3.91
C SER A 53 -16.09 4.47 -4.06
N PHE A 54 -16.15 5.37 -3.08
CA PHE A 54 -16.91 6.61 -3.18
C PHE A 54 -16.43 7.47 -4.35
N HIS A 55 -15.12 7.59 -4.54
CA HIS A 55 -14.56 8.36 -5.65
C HIS A 55 -14.90 7.74 -7.01
N ILE A 56 -14.70 6.43 -7.19
CA ILE A 56 -15.00 5.71 -8.45
C ILE A 56 -16.49 5.78 -8.81
N LEU A 57 -17.37 5.74 -7.80
CA LEU A 57 -18.83 5.84 -7.98
C LEU A 57 -19.33 7.28 -8.13
N ASN A 58 -18.46 8.29 -8.16
CA ASN A 58 -18.76 9.72 -8.12
C ASN A 58 -19.56 10.17 -6.89
N GLU A 59 -19.52 9.41 -5.79
CA GLU A 59 -20.18 9.77 -4.53
C GLU A 59 -19.31 10.65 -3.63
N TRP A 60 -18.00 10.70 -3.86
CA TRP A 60 -17.10 11.60 -3.14
C TRP A 60 -17.52 13.06 -3.28
N GLU A 61 -17.90 13.50 -4.49
CA GLU A 61 -18.30 14.88 -4.75
C GLU A 61 -19.64 15.25 -4.08
N ASN A 62 -20.48 14.26 -3.79
CA ASN A 62 -21.77 14.44 -3.12
C ASN A 62 -21.65 14.58 -1.59
N LEU A 63 -20.47 14.26 -1.02
CA LEU A 63 -20.24 14.46 0.40
C LEU A 63 -20.08 15.95 0.76
N SER A 64 -20.54 16.31 1.97
CA SER A 64 -20.28 17.65 2.49
C SER A 64 -18.75 17.87 2.67
N GLU A 65 -18.32 19.12 2.54
CA GLU A 65 -16.89 19.47 2.72
C GLU A 65 -16.38 19.08 4.11
N ASN A 66 -17.23 19.14 5.12
CA ASN A 66 -16.88 18.69 6.47
C ASN A 66 -16.59 17.18 6.51
N LYS A 67 -17.45 16.35 5.92
CA LYS A 67 -17.21 14.89 5.82
C LYS A 67 -15.95 14.55 5.03
N LYS A 68 -15.73 15.24 3.90
CA LYS A 68 -14.49 15.08 3.11
C LYS A 68 -13.27 15.38 3.98
N HIS A 69 -13.30 16.51 4.70
CA HIS A 69 -12.21 16.92 5.57
C HIS A 69 -11.96 15.93 6.71
N GLU A 70 -13.00 15.49 7.40
CA GLU A 70 -12.91 14.52 8.50
C GLU A 70 -12.35 13.18 8.03
N TRP A 71 -12.77 12.68 6.86
CA TRP A 71 -12.24 11.43 6.31
C TRP A 71 -10.76 11.55 5.94
N ILE A 72 -10.36 12.67 5.30
CA ILE A 72 -8.95 12.98 5.02
C ILE A 72 -8.14 13.01 6.32
N GLN A 73 -8.64 13.68 7.37
CA GLN A 73 -7.98 13.73 8.67
C GLN A 73 -7.89 12.34 9.32
N TYR A 74 -8.94 11.54 9.21
CA TYR A 74 -8.93 10.18 9.71
C TYR A 74 -7.80 9.34 9.06
N ILE A 75 -7.68 9.34 7.73
CA ILE A 75 -6.58 8.64 7.04
C ILE A 75 -5.22 9.22 7.48
N ASN A 76 -5.09 10.52 7.55
CA ASN A 76 -3.85 11.19 7.96
C ASN A 76 -3.47 10.89 9.42
N SER A 77 -4.42 10.53 10.29
CA SER A 77 -4.13 10.20 11.69
C SER A 77 -3.26 8.95 11.87
N PHE A 78 -3.18 8.10 10.85
CA PHE A 78 -2.28 6.94 10.83
C PHE A 78 -0.84 7.30 10.47
N GLN A 79 -0.57 8.55 10.08
CA GLN A 79 0.78 8.98 9.70
C GLN A 79 1.66 9.24 10.92
N GLN A 80 2.90 8.75 10.88
CA GLN A 80 3.83 8.85 12.00
C GLN A 80 5.00 9.76 11.67
N ASP A 81 5.32 10.72 12.56
CA ASP A 81 6.42 11.67 12.37
C ASP A 81 7.76 11.20 12.98
N ASN A 82 7.70 10.51 14.13
CA ASN A 82 8.84 10.29 15.00
C ASN A 82 9.37 8.85 15.01
N ILE A 83 9.22 8.10 13.92
CA ILE A 83 9.68 6.72 13.88
C ILE A 83 11.03 6.65 13.17
N THR A 84 12.09 6.34 13.90
CA THR A 84 13.44 6.10 13.37
C THR A 84 13.57 4.74 12.68
N THR A 85 12.60 3.86 12.84
CA THR A 85 12.65 2.48 12.35
C THR A 85 12.16 2.33 10.91
N PHE A 86 11.28 3.24 10.46
CA PHE A 86 10.65 3.23 9.14
C PHE A 86 10.91 4.53 8.39
N ASP A 87 10.53 4.56 7.11
CA ASP A 87 10.63 5.76 6.29
C ASP A 87 9.77 6.88 6.92
N LYS A 88 10.30 8.11 6.94
CA LYS A 88 9.59 9.27 7.49
C LYS A 88 8.27 9.48 6.77
N GLY A 89 7.21 9.76 7.52
CA GLY A 89 5.87 9.98 6.99
C GLY A 89 5.13 8.69 6.62
N SER A 90 5.59 7.54 7.11
CA SER A 90 4.89 6.27 6.95
C SER A 90 3.52 6.28 7.61
N PHE A 91 2.56 5.63 6.97
CA PHE A 91 1.25 5.34 7.53
C PHE A 91 1.30 3.98 8.22
N ILE A 92 0.84 3.90 9.46
CA ILE A 92 0.95 2.70 10.28
C ILE A 92 -0.38 2.40 10.97
N ASP A 93 -1.01 1.32 10.54
CA ASP A 93 -2.06 0.70 11.32
C ASP A 93 -1.45 -0.25 12.35
N HIS A 94 -1.46 0.16 13.62
CA HIS A 94 -0.83 -0.59 14.71
C HIS A 94 -1.45 -1.98 14.91
N PHE A 95 -2.73 -2.14 14.67
CA PHE A 95 -3.39 -3.45 14.76
C PHE A 95 -2.90 -4.38 13.67
N TYR A 96 -2.73 -3.87 12.45
CA TYR A 96 -2.19 -4.66 11.35
C TYR A 96 -0.76 -5.11 11.62
N ILE A 97 0.12 -4.20 12.08
CA ILE A 97 1.50 -4.54 12.42
C ILE A 97 1.56 -5.55 13.56
N THR A 98 0.71 -5.39 14.58
CA THR A 98 0.64 -6.33 15.70
C THR A 98 0.21 -7.72 15.24
N SER A 99 -0.75 -7.82 14.32
CA SER A 99 -1.19 -9.10 13.75
C SER A 99 -0.08 -9.82 12.98
N ILE A 100 0.74 -9.08 12.23
CA ILE A 100 1.92 -9.61 11.53
C ILE A 100 2.98 -10.06 12.54
N GLN A 101 3.15 -9.33 13.64
CA GLN A 101 4.13 -9.66 14.68
C GLN A 101 3.78 -10.94 15.45
N LYS A 102 2.50 -11.24 15.60
CA LYS A 102 2.00 -12.50 16.17
C LYS A 102 2.19 -13.66 15.19
N LEU A 103 3.43 -14.01 14.88
CA LEU A 103 3.71 -15.18 14.05
C LEU A 103 3.25 -16.45 14.80
N SER A 104 2.53 -17.33 14.08
CA SER A 104 2.29 -18.67 14.60
C SER A 104 3.63 -19.37 14.82
N LEU A 105 3.77 -20.13 15.90
CA LEU A 105 4.95 -20.96 16.18
C LEU A 105 5.36 -21.80 14.98
N THR A 106 4.40 -22.27 14.21
CA THR A 106 4.62 -23.04 12.96
C THR A 106 5.38 -22.24 11.90
N LYS A 107 5.12 -20.93 11.76
CA LYS A 107 5.86 -20.07 10.81
C LYS A 107 7.29 -19.81 11.30
N GLU A 108 7.50 -19.65 12.60
CA GLU A 108 8.83 -19.49 13.19
C GLU A 108 9.66 -20.77 13.06
N ILE A 109 9.08 -21.93 13.34
CA ILE A 109 9.74 -23.22 13.16
C ILE A 109 10.13 -23.41 11.69
N LYS A 110 9.24 -23.12 10.73
CA LYS A 110 9.57 -23.19 9.29
C LYS A 110 10.68 -22.21 8.90
N ARG A 111 10.71 -20.99 9.44
CA ARG A 111 11.80 -20.02 9.19
C ARG A 111 13.13 -20.55 9.70
N ASN A 112 13.16 -21.03 10.94
CA ASN A 112 14.37 -21.56 11.56
C ASN A 112 14.86 -22.82 10.87
N ALA A 113 13.99 -23.77 10.52
CA ALA A 113 14.33 -24.96 9.77
C ALA A 113 14.92 -24.62 8.40
N ASN A 114 14.31 -23.70 7.62
CA ASN A 114 14.84 -23.25 6.34
C ASN A 114 16.21 -22.57 6.47
N ARG A 115 16.43 -21.83 7.55
CA ARG A 115 17.72 -21.17 7.85
C ARG A 115 18.81 -22.18 8.19
N VAL A 116 18.51 -23.17 9.04
CA VAL A 116 19.46 -24.20 9.49
C VAL A 116 19.79 -25.17 8.34
N LEU A 117 18.79 -25.56 7.58
CA LEU A 117 18.95 -26.54 6.47
C LEU A 117 19.54 -25.93 5.21
N LYS A 118 19.92 -24.63 5.22
CA LYS A 118 20.44 -23.90 4.05
C LYS A 118 19.63 -24.18 2.76
N LEU A 119 18.34 -24.44 2.91
CA LEU A 119 17.45 -24.58 1.78
C LEU A 119 17.44 -23.23 1.08
N ASN A 120 17.79 -23.17 -0.20
CA ASN A 120 17.99 -21.96 -1.04
C ASN A 120 16.73 -21.07 -1.21
N LYS A 121 15.76 -21.19 -0.33
CA LYS A 121 14.59 -20.33 -0.30
C LYS A 121 14.97 -19.06 0.44
N LYS A 122 15.05 -17.94 -0.26
CA LYS A 122 15.19 -16.59 0.32
C LYS A 122 14.01 -16.37 1.29
N VAL A 123 14.21 -16.69 2.56
CA VAL A 123 13.20 -16.43 3.62
C VAL A 123 13.41 -15.01 4.08
N LYS A 124 12.44 -14.15 3.78
CA LYS A 124 12.46 -12.75 4.22
C LYS A 124 12.58 -12.67 5.74
N SER A 125 13.39 -11.75 6.23
CA SER A 125 13.43 -11.45 7.66
C SER A 125 12.09 -10.84 8.09
N LYS A 126 11.72 -11.02 9.36
CA LYS A 126 10.52 -10.40 9.92
C LYS A 126 10.52 -8.87 9.76
N LYS A 127 11.68 -8.25 9.94
CA LYS A 127 11.86 -6.80 9.76
C LYS A 127 11.54 -6.38 8.32
N LEU A 128 12.07 -7.11 7.32
CA LEU A 128 11.81 -6.80 5.92
C LEU A 128 10.33 -6.99 5.56
N GLU A 129 9.68 -8.03 6.10
CA GLU A 129 8.25 -8.27 5.91
C GLU A 129 7.42 -7.09 6.46
N ILE A 130 7.71 -6.62 7.66
CA ILE A 130 7.04 -5.45 8.26
C ILE A 130 7.30 -4.18 7.43
N ASP A 131 8.52 -3.95 6.99
CA ASP A 131 8.89 -2.82 6.13
C ASP A 131 8.07 -2.81 4.83
N GLU A 132 7.93 -3.98 4.18
CA GLU A 132 7.15 -4.12 2.94
C GLU A 132 5.66 -3.83 3.18
N PHE A 133 5.11 -4.27 4.31
CA PHE A 133 3.70 -4.00 4.65
C PHE A 133 3.47 -2.52 4.94
N ILE A 134 4.34 -1.88 5.70
CA ILE A 134 4.23 -0.43 5.99
C ILE A 134 4.34 0.39 4.70
N ARG A 135 5.21 0.01 3.76
CA ARG A 135 5.25 0.65 2.45
C ARG A 135 3.96 0.43 1.66
N ALA A 136 3.38 -0.77 1.71
CA ALA A 136 2.12 -1.05 1.03
C ALA A 136 0.96 -0.22 1.60
N GLU A 137 0.85 -0.11 2.94
CA GLU A 137 -0.13 0.73 3.62
C GLU A 137 0.08 2.21 3.29
N SER A 138 1.33 2.68 3.34
CA SER A 138 1.68 4.06 2.99
C SER A 138 1.35 4.38 1.53
N LYS A 139 1.67 3.45 0.59
CA LYS A 139 1.26 3.60 -0.80
C LYS A 139 -0.26 3.71 -0.93
N GLN A 140 -0.99 2.83 -0.25
CA GLN A 140 -2.45 2.81 -0.28
C GLN A 140 -3.03 4.13 0.21
N ALA A 141 -2.58 4.63 1.35
CA ALA A 141 -3.06 5.88 1.93
C ALA A 141 -2.72 7.09 1.03
N ILE A 142 -1.47 7.21 0.59
CA ILE A 142 -1.01 8.32 -0.25
C ILE A 142 -1.73 8.34 -1.59
N SER A 143 -1.88 7.18 -2.27
CA SER A 143 -2.61 7.13 -3.53
C SER A 143 -4.08 7.48 -3.35
N THR A 144 -4.72 7.02 -2.26
CA THR A 144 -6.11 7.34 -1.95
C THR A 144 -6.32 8.84 -1.75
N LEU A 145 -5.47 9.47 -0.93
CA LEU A 145 -5.53 10.92 -0.71
C LEU A 145 -5.32 11.68 -2.02
N HIS A 146 -4.35 11.26 -2.82
CA HIS A 146 -4.04 11.91 -4.11
C HIS A 146 -5.20 11.80 -5.10
N GLU A 147 -5.90 10.68 -5.19
CA GLU A 147 -7.04 10.45 -6.07
C GLU A 147 -8.20 11.42 -5.78
N VAL A 148 -8.39 11.82 -4.54
CA VAL A 148 -9.42 12.80 -4.12
C VAL A 148 -8.90 14.23 -4.02
N GLY A 149 -7.72 14.51 -4.59
CA GLY A 149 -7.11 15.86 -4.59
C GLY A 149 -6.53 16.30 -3.25
N ALA A 150 -6.45 15.41 -2.27
CA ALA A 150 -5.89 15.67 -0.94
C ALA A 150 -4.39 15.34 -0.88
N LYS A 151 -3.76 15.73 0.25
CA LYS A 151 -2.35 15.44 0.52
C LYS A 151 -2.18 14.85 1.90
N ASN A 152 -1.15 14.02 2.03
CA ASN A 152 -0.67 13.59 3.35
C ASN A 152 -0.02 14.77 4.09
N GLN A 153 -0.16 14.78 5.42
CA GLN A 153 0.33 15.87 6.28
C GLN A 153 1.85 15.92 6.35
N ILE A 154 2.51 14.77 6.40
CA ILE A 154 3.95 14.63 6.49
C ILE A 154 4.44 14.04 5.18
N LYS A 155 5.35 14.74 4.48
CA LYS A 155 5.96 14.22 3.24
C LYS A 155 6.59 12.85 3.51
N TYR A 156 6.14 11.82 2.77
CA TYR A 156 6.76 10.51 2.84
C TYR A 156 8.13 10.54 2.14
N LYS A 157 9.16 10.03 2.81
CA LYS A 157 10.53 10.01 2.29
C LYS A 157 11.04 8.58 2.21
N SER A 158 10.98 8.00 1.01
CA SER A 158 11.54 6.67 0.79
C SER A 158 13.07 6.70 0.82
N LYS A 159 13.67 5.91 1.71
CA LYS A 159 15.14 5.77 1.81
C LYS A 159 15.80 5.43 0.47
N TYR A 160 15.12 4.69 -0.39
CA TYR A 160 15.66 4.26 -1.69
C TYR A 160 15.93 5.40 -2.66
N PHE A 161 15.28 6.56 -2.49
CA PHE A 161 15.53 7.75 -3.32
C PHE A 161 16.68 8.61 -2.80
N TYR A 162 16.99 8.50 -1.50
CA TYR A 162 17.99 9.34 -0.84
C TYR A 162 19.35 8.65 -0.64
N GLU A 163 19.37 7.32 -0.51
CA GLU A 163 20.57 6.54 -0.19
C GLU A 163 21.31 5.99 -1.43
N ASN A 164 20.91 6.37 -2.66
CA ASN A 164 21.48 5.89 -3.93
C ASN A 164 21.50 4.35 -4.07
N ASN A 165 20.51 3.68 -3.52
CA ASN A 165 20.41 2.22 -3.53
C ASN A 165 19.14 1.70 -4.22
N LEU A 166 18.54 2.51 -5.10
CA LEU A 166 17.28 2.16 -5.77
C LEU A 166 17.44 0.91 -6.66
N THR A 167 18.42 0.89 -7.55
CA THR A 167 18.70 -0.26 -8.44
C THR A 167 19.01 -1.52 -7.64
N ASP A 168 19.80 -1.43 -6.56
CA ASP A 168 20.12 -2.57 -5.69
C ASP A 168 18.87 -3.12 -5.03
N TYR A 169 17.99 -2.24 -4.56
CA TYR A 169 16.71 -2.65 -4.00
C TYR A 169 15.82 -3.33 -5.04
N LEU A 170 15.65 -2.75 -6.22
CA LEU A 170 14.82 -3.32 -7.30
C LEU A 170 15.35 -4.69 -7.73
N THR A 171 16.68 -4.85 -7.85
CA THR A 171 17.33 -6.14 -8.17
C THR A 171 17.14 -7.16 -7.04
N SER A 172 17.05 -6.73 -5.79
CA SER A 172 16.87 -7.61 -4.63
C SER A 172 15.45 -8.21 -4.53
N LEU A 173 14.48 -7.64 -5.24
CA LEU A 173 13.10 -8.15 -5.26
C LEU A 173 13.03 -9.52 -5.94
N ASP A 174 12.14 -10.36 -5.45
CA ASP A 174 11.91 -11.71 -6.03
C ASP A 174 10.96 -11.60 -7.25
N TRP A 175 11.53 -11.29 -8.41
CA TRP A 175 10.78 -11.14 -9.67
C TRP A 175 10.21 -12.46 -10.21
N SER A 176 10.63 -13.60 -9.67
CA SER A 176 9.92 -14.89 -9.91
C SER A 176 8.50 -14.89 -9.33
N LYS A 177 8.21 -13.91 -8.46
CA LYS A 177 6.88 -13.62 -7.88
C LYS A 177 6.45 -12.21 -8.29
N PRO A 178 6.09 -11.99 -9.55
CA PRO A 178 5.88 -10.65 -10.12
C PRO A 178 4.80 -9.85 -9.40
N TRP A 179 3.79 -10.51 -8.82
CA TRP A 179 2.78 -9.84 -8.01
C TRP A 179 3.39 -9.11 -6.80
N ASN A 180 4.24 -9.79 -6.04
CA ASN A 180 4.87 -9.21 -4.84
C ASN A 180 5.92 -8.15 -5.20
N ALA A 181 6.79 -8.45 -6.17
CA ALA A 181 7.80 -7.51 -6.64
C ALA A 181 7.17 -6.28 -7.28
N GLY A 182 6.17 -6.46 -8.14
CA GLY A 182 5.41 -5.39 -8.78
C GLY A 182 4.66 -4.50 -7.78
N ALA A 183 4.15 -5.07 -6.68
CA ALA A 183 3.52 -4.30 -5.62
C ALA A 183 4.52 -3.34 -4.93
N GLN A 184 5.76 -3.79 -4.70
CA GLN A 184 6.83 -2.94 -4.15
C GLN A 184 7.28 -1.88 -5.17
N PHE A 185 7.47 -2.27 -6.42
CA PHE A 185 7.80 -1.34 -7.51
C PHE A 185 6.74 -0.26 -7.69
N SER A 186 5.47 -0.64 -7.77
CA SER A 186 4.36 0.32 -7.91
C SER A 186 4.26 1.28 -6.71
N GLY A 187 4.65 0.83 -5.51
CA GLY A 187 4.76 1.71 -4.35
C GLY A 187 5.78 2.81 -4.55
N LEU A 188 6.96 2.48 -5.07
CA LEU A 188 7.98 3.48 -5.40
C LEU A 188 7.50 4.44 -6.50
N CYS A 189 6.79 3.96 -7.52
CA CYS A 189 6.19 4.84 -8.54
C CYS A 189 5.25 5.88 -7.91
N VAL A 190 4.35 5.44 -7.02
CA VAL A 190 3.44 6.35 -6.30
C VAL A 190 4.22 7.37 -5.48
N PHE A 191 5.22 6.93 -4.70
CA PHE A 191 6.00 7.85 -3.88
C PHE A 191 6.80 8.85 -4.72
N LEU A 192 7.41 8.41 -5.80
CA LEU A 192 8.15 9.30 -6.69
C LEU A 192 7.23 10.36 -7.32
N GLU A 193 6.08 9.94 -7.84
CA GLU A 193 5.15 10.84 -8.55
C GLU A 193 4.39 11.78 -7.60
N THR A 194 4.11 11.36 -6.38
CA THR A 194 3.27 12.17 -5.46
C THR A 194 4.08 12.95 -4.43
N GLN A 195 5.28 12.49 -4.09
CA GLN A 195 6.07 13.05 -2.99
C GLN A 195 7.35 13.74 -3.44
N GLU A 196 7.93 13.36 -4.58
CA GLU A 196 9.30 13.75 -4.94
C GLU A 196 9.40 14.50 -6.28
N LYS A 197 8.27 15.01 -6.85
CA LYS A 197 8.29 15.78 -8.12
C LYS A 197 9.22 16.98 -8.10
N ASP A 198 9.41 17.61 -6.94
CA ASP A 198 10.25 18.78 -6.75
C ASP A 198 11.71 18.44 -6.42
N MET A 199 12.07 17.15 -6.41
CA MET A 199 13.44 16.72 -6.16
C MET A 199 14.29 16.88 -7.42
N ASP A 200 15.49 17.43 -7.29
CA ASP A 200 16.42 17.63 -8.44
C ASP A 200 16.70 16.32 -9.19
N ARG A 201 16.77 15.21 -8.47
CA ARG A 201 16.99 13.86 -9.02
C ARG A 201 15.72 13.17 -9.55
N TYR A 202 14.55 13.81 -9.51
CA TYR A 202 13.30 13.19 -9.97
C TYR A 202 13.38 12.64 -11.41
N PRO A 203 13.89 13.39 -12.42
CA PRO A 203 13.98 12.87 -13.79
C PRO A 203 14.92 11.65 -13.90
N GLU A 204 15.99 11.65 -13.12
CA GLU A 204 16.99 10.57 -13.06
C GLU A 204 16.38 9.29 -12.48
N LEU A 205 15.74 9.40 -11.31
CA LEU A 205 15.05 8.30 -10.64
C LEU A 205 13.93 7.71 -11.49
N LYS A 206 13.15 8.57 -12.14
CA LYS A 206 12.09 8.15 -13.07
C LYS A 206 12.64 7.36 -14.24
N LYS A 207 13.74 7.83 -14.84
CA LYS A 207 14.44 7.11 -15.91
C LYS A 207 15.01 5.79 -15.45
N GLU A 208 15.64 5.77 -14.27
CA GLU A 208 16.20 4.55 -13.65
C GLU A 208 15.13 3.48 -13.46
N MET A 209 13.97 3.85 -12.88
CA MET A 209 12.85 2.95 -12.68
C MET A 209 12.25 2.45 -14.00
N SER A 210 12.06 3.34 -14.99
CA SER A 210 11.54 2.96 -16.31
C SER A 210 12.46 1.98 -17.01
N THR A 211 13.77 2.29 -17.05
CA THR A 211 14.78 1.42 -17.67
C THR A 211 14.83 0.05 -16.97
N PHE A 212 14.74 0.04 -15.64
CA PHE A 212 14.75 -1.21 -14.89
C PHE A 212 13.59 -2.12 -15.28
N ILE A 213 12.34 -1.60 -15.30
CA ILE A 213 11.18 -2.42 -15.64
C ILE A 213 11.15 -2.82 -17.12
N GLU A 214 11.57 -1.94 -18.03
CA GLU A 214 11.68 -2.23 -19.47
C GLU A 214 12.63 -3.40 -19.74
N ASN A 215 13.73 -3.50 -18.99
CA ASN A 215 14.68 -4.62 -19.10
C ASN A 215 14.13 -5.96 -18.59
N LEU A 216 13.06 -5.96 -17.79
CA LEU A 216 12.39 -7.17 -17.33
C LEU A 216 11.26 -7.63 -18.25
N ILE A 217 10.81 -6.78 -19.16
CA ILE A 217 9.71 -7.10 -20.07
C ILE A 217 10.25 -7.77 -21.32
N ASP A 218 9.76 -8.98 -21.62
CA ASP A 218 9.97 -9.61 -22.91
C ASP A 218 9.26 -8.78 -24.00
N GLN A 219 10.03 -8.28 -24.95
CA GLN A 219 9.54 -7.34 -25.99
C GLN A 219 8.56 -7.99 -26.96
N ASN A 220 8.52 -9.32 -27.06
CA ASN A 220 7.62 -10.03 -27.97
C ASN A 220 6.26 -10.31 -27.32
N THR A 221 6.25 -10.61 -26.03
CA THR A 221 5.05 -11.04 -25.29
C THR A 221 4.49 -9.97 -24.37
N GLY A 222 5.28 -8.95 -24.02
CA GLY A 222 4.93 -7.94 -23.01
C GLY A 222 4.88 -8.49 -21.57
N ILE A 223 5.34 -9.71 -21.34
CA ILE A 223 5.32 -10.38 -20.04
C ILE A 223 6.66 -10.15 -19.34
N ILE A 224 6.62 -10.02 -18.03
CA ILE A 224 7.85 -9.98 -17.21
C ILE A 224 8.38 -11.40 -17.07
N PHE A 225 9.57 -11.65 -17.64
CA PHE A 225 10.35 -12.86 -17.43
C PHE A 225 11.53 -12.56 -16.53
N TYR A 226 11.75 -13.44 -15.57
CA TYR A 226 12.96 -13.45 -14.74
C TYR A 226 13.55 -14.86 -14.74
N GLU A 227 14.73 -14.99 -15.34
CA GLU A 227 15.53 -16.22 -15.32
C GLU A 227 16.32 -16.35 -14.02
#